data_1de838d8a4521a3b4994f589e71e9510
#
_entry.id   1de838d8a4521a3b4994f589e71e9510
#
_cell.length_a   1.000
_cell.length_b   1.000
_cell.length_c   1.000
_cell.angle_alpha   90.00
_cell.angle_beta   90.00
_cell.angle_gamma   90.00
#
_symmetry.space_group_name_H-M   'P 1'
#
loop_
_entity.id
_entity.type
_entity.pdbx_description
1 polymer ?
#
loop_
_entity_poly.entity_id
_entity_poly.type
_entity_poly.pdbx_seq_one_letter_code
_entity_poly.pdbx_strand_id
1 'polypeptide(L)'
;MSSKKGLLYFRDGELLAQSGEARVYRFMDFLHLDIGPGHNLWAIESELEDYVWQINDRPKGDCLEIGLGLGVASKYILSCPKVKTLTTVEINKDVIEVQKQANPINDKRHLVLNADGLIYMYATDRKFDFVFVDCYALIDEETLPMIADYSRACEKVLNPDGEAVGWFDKATPEEFVGEFYNLWEIK
;
A
#
# COMPACT_ATOMS: atom_id res chain seq x y z
N MET A 1 3.04 27.82 -1.98
CA MET A 1 2.85 27.85 -0.51
C MET A 1 1.38 27.65 -0.13
N SER A 2 0.72 26.55 -0.54
CA SER A 2 -0.71 26.34 -0.23
C SER A 2 -1.07 24.92 0.26
N SER A 3 -0.17 23.96 0.29
CA SER A 3 -0.54 22.57 0.60
C SER A 3 -0.49 22.17 2.08
N LYS A 4 0.22 22.89 2.93
CA LYS A 4 0.39 22.48 4.33
C LYS A 4 -0.77 22.86 5.27
N LYS A 5 -1.65 23.77 4.90
CA LYS A 5 -2.79 24.18 5.76
C LYS A 5 -3.97 23.21 5.72
N GLY A 6 -4.19 22.51 4.61
CA GLY A 6 -5.30 21.54 4.50
C GLY A 6 -5.03 20.21 5.24
N LEU A 7 -3.77 19.79 5.36
CA LEU A 7 -3.37 18.52 5.96
C LEU A 7 -3.49 18.47 7.50
N LEU A 8 -3.61 19.61 8.17
CA LEU A 8 -3.70 19.65 9.65
C LEU A 8 -5.12 19.44 10.18
N TYR A 9 -6.16 19.65 9.34
CA TYR A 9 -7.56 19.61 9.77
C TYR A 9 -8.09 18.20 10.05
N PHE A 10 -7.53 17.14 9.48
CA PHE A 10 -8.02 15.78 9.75
C PHE A 10 -7.89 15.37 11.22
N ARG A 11 -7.02 16.01 11.97
CA ARG A 11 -6.83 15.79 13.42
C ARG A 11 -7.86 16.48 14.29
N ASP A 12 -8.62 17.41 13.71
CA ASP A 12 -9.80 17.96 14.38
C ASP A 12 -10.95 16.95 14.36
N GLY A 13 -10.76 15.81 13.64
CA GLY A 13 -11.67 14.68 13.61
C GLY A 13 -11.60 13.80 14.84
N GLU A 14 -12.41 12.74 14.83
CA GLU A 14 -12.49 11.75 15.89
C GLU A 14 -11.28 10.79 15.82
N LEU A 15 -10.49 10.71 16.90
CA LEU A 15 -9.44 9.68 17.04
C LEU A 15 -10.09 8.32 17.28
N LEU A 16 -9.91 7.38 16.34
CA LEU A 16 -10.50 6.03 16.40
C LEU A 16 -9.54 5.00 16.98
N ALA A 17 -8.25 5.12 16.66
CA ALA A 17 -7.23 4.17 17.11
C ALA A 17 -5.87 4.84 17.24
N GLN A 18 -5.06 4.35 18.18
CA GLN A 18 -3.68 4.74 18.36
C GLN A 18 -2.84 3.56 18.84
N SER A 19 -1.66 3.39 18.25
CA SER A 19 -0.59 2.49 18.70
C SER A 19 0.75 3.14 18.41
N GLY A 20 1.60 3.30 19.42
CA GLY A 20 2.86 3.99 19.28
C GLY A 20 2.69 5.37 18.63
N GLU A 21 3.34 5.55 17.48
CA GLU A 21 3.25 6.79 16.68
C GLU A 21 2.19 6.74 15.58
N ALA A 22 1.53 5.61 15.36
CA ALA A 22 0.45 5.48 14.38
C ALA A 22 -0.91 5.86 15.01
N ARG A 23 -1.70 6.64 14.26
CA ARG A 23 -3.03 7.09 14.67
C ARG A 23 -3.99 7.04 13.50
N VAL A 24 -5.22 6.67 13.76
CA VAL A 24 -6.30 6.74 12.76
C VAL A 24 -7.37 7.70 13.24
N TYR A 25 -7.68 8.66 12.40
CA TYR A 25 -8.75 9.65 12.63
C TYR A 25 -9.87 9.46 11.62
N ARG A 26 -11.10 9.76 12.07
CA ARG A 26 -12.24 9.98 11.17
C ARG A 26 -12.44 11.47 10.98
N PHE A 27 -12.30 11.94 9.78
CA PHE A 27 -12.51 13.33 9.40
C PHE A 27 -13.22 13.43 8.05
N MET A 28 -14.30 14.21 7.96
CA MET A 28 -15.12 14.37 6.76
C MET A 28 -15.56 13.02 6.13
N ASP A 29 -16.00 12.10 6.98
CA ASP A 29 -16.48 10.74 6.62
C ASP A 29 -15.40 9.76 6.13
N PHE A 30 -14.12 10.17 6.08
CA PHE A 30 -13.01 9.32 5.68
C PHE A 30 -12.06 9.01 6.84
N LEU A 31 -11.43 7.86 6.78
CA LEU A 31 -10.32 7.50 7.65
C LEU A 31 -9.02 8.11 7.14
N HIS A 32 -8.18 8.57 8.07
CA HIS A 32 -6.87 9.16 7.81
C HIS A 32 -5.85 8.48 8.69
N LEU A 33 -4.80 7.91 8.10
CA LEU A 33 -3.66 7.34 8.82
C LEU A 33 -2.56 8.37 8.95
N ASP A 34 -2.17 8.64 10.19
CA ASP A 34 -1.09 9.55 10.57
C ASP A 34 0.01 8.76 11.29
N ILE A 35 1.28 8.97 10.92
CA ILE A 35 2.43 8.28 11.50
C ILE A 35 3.52 9.28 11.88
N GLY A 36 4.11 9.07 13.07
CA GLY A 36 5.28 9.77 13.55
C GLY A 36 4.99 11.09 14.29
N PRO A 37 6.02 11.69 14.89
CA PRO A 37 5.91 12.90 15.69
C PRO A 37 5.61 14.14 14.84
N GLY A 38 6.03 14.13 13.58
CA GLY A 38 5.82 15.23 12.63
C GLY A 38 4.42 15.27 12.03
N HIS A 39 3.62 14.27 12.33
CA HIS A 39 2.26 14.12 11.82
C HIS A 39 2.21 14.06 10.30
N ASN A 40 2.66 12.99 9.76
CA ASN A 40 2.64 12.75 8.33
C ASN A 40 1.38 11.93 7.98
N LEU A 41 0.56 12.48 7.11
CA LEU A 41 -0.53 11.74 6.51
C LEU A 41 0.06 10.68 5.56
N TRP A 42 -0.24 9.39 5.81
CA TRP A 42 0.28 8.27 5.05
C TRP A 42 -0.76 7.62 4.15
N ALA A 43 -2.03 7.62 4.55
CA ALA A 43 -3.11 7.06 3.75
C ALA A 43 -4.45 7.72 4.08
N ILE A 44 -5.32 7.81 3.09
CA ILE A 44 -6.70 8.29 3.21
C ILE A 44 -7.64 7.25 2.58
N GLU A 45 -8.76 6.97 3.24
CA GLU A 45 -9.75 6.02 2.72
C GLU A 45 -10.33 6.42 1.35
N SER A 46 -10.35 7.72 1.02
CA SER A 46 -10.79 8.23 -0.28
C SER A 46 -9.89 7.84 -1.47
N GLU A 47 -8.70 7.28 -1.21
CA GLU A 47 -7.81 6.74 -2.25
C GLU A 47 -8.35 5.48 -2.94
N LEU A 48 -9.49 4.94 -2.49
CA LEU A 48 -10.10 3.76 -3.10
C LEU A 48 -10.28 3.90 -4.62
N GLU A 49 -10.67 5.06 -5.13
CA GLU A 49 -10.83 5.28 -6.58
C GLU A 49 -9.51 5.14 -7.33
N ASP A 50 -8.40 5.57 -6.72
CA ASP A 50 -7.07 5.45 -7.29
C ASP A 50 -6.60 4.00 -7.31
N TYR A 51 -6.86 3.22 -6.25
CA TYR A 51 -6.60 1.78 -6.23
C TYR A 51 -7.42 1.03 -7.27
N VAL A 52 -8.72 1.35 -7.40
CA VAL A 52 -9.59 0.77 -8.44
C VAL A 52 -9.01 1.02 -9.84
N TRP A 53 -8.57 2.23 -10.12
CA TRP A 53 -8.00 2.59 -11.42
C TRP A 53 -6.66 1.89 -11.68
N GLN A 54 -5.77 1.83 -10.69
CA GLN A 54 -4.41 1.29 -10.85
C GLN A 54 -4.38 -0.23 -10.84
N ILE A 55 -5.11 -0.86 -9.93
CA ILE A 55 -5.15 -2.31 -9.76
C ILE A 55 -6.10 -2.94 -10.77
N ASN A 56 -7.26 -2.32 -11.00
CA ASN A 56 -8.31 -2.80 -11.89
C ASN A 56 -8.72 -4.26 -11.56
N ASP A 57 -9.05 -5.08 -12.55
CA ASP A 57 -9.47 -6.49 -12.42
C ASP A 57 -8.30 -7.50 -12.52
N ARG A 58 -7.05 -7.02 -12.38
CA ARG A 58 -5.83 -7.83 -12.45
C ARG A 58 -5.62 -8.82 -11.30
N PRO A 59 -6.04 -8.55 -10.03
CA PRO A 59 -5.82 -9.48 -8.94
C PRO A 59 -6.47 -10.84 -9.19
N LYS A 60 -5.67 -11.89 -9.09
CA LYS A 60 -6.09 -13.29 -9.26
C LYS A 60 -5.20 -14.21 -8.45
N GLY A 61 -5.70 -15.41 -8.13
CA GLY A 61 -4.92 -16.46 -7.48
C GLY A 61 -4.35 -16.05 -6.13
N ASP A 62 -3.07 -16.33 -5.90
CA ASP A 62 -2.35 -15.95 -4.69
C ASP A 62 -1.73 -14.56 -4.88
N CYS A 63 -2.13 -13.60 -4.05
CA CYS A 63 -1.72 -12.20 -4.14
C CYS A 63 -0.76 -11.83 -3.01
N LEU A 64 0.17 -10.92 -3.31
CA LEU A 64 1.06 -10.26 -2.35
C LEU A 64 0.82 -8.75 -2.40
N GLU A 65 0.75 -8.12 -1.24
CA GLU A 65 0.69 -6.67 -1.06
C GLU A 65 1.84 -6.25 -0.15
N ILE A 66 2.57 -5.21 -0.52
CA ILE A 66 3.61 -4.59 0.27
C ILE A 66 3.15 -3.20 0.70
N GLY A 67 2.98 -3.02 2.00
CA GLY A 67 2.31 -1.87 2.61
C GLY A 67 0.85 -2.19 2.89
N LEU A 68 0.41 -1.95 4.14
CA LEU A 68 -0.98 -2.18 4.59
C LEU A 68 -1.77 -0.88 4.63
N GLY A 69 -1.15 0.18 5.16
CA GLY A 69 -1.81 1.44 5.40
C GLY A 69 -3.13 1.28 6.16
N LEU A 70 -4.21 1.86 5.63
CA LEU A 70 -5.57 1.68 6.14
C LEU A 70 -6.24 0.37 5.70
N GLY A 71 -5.57 -0.45 4.88
CA GLY A 71 -6.11 -1.69 4.31
C GLY A 71 -7.14 -1.44 3.19
N VAL A 72 -7.11 -0.28 2.55
CA VAL A 72 -8.04 0.06 1.45
C VAL A 72 -7.74 -0.79 0.23
N ALA A 73 -6.46 -0.86 -0.19
CA ALA A 73 -6.03 -1.72 -1.29
C ALA A 73 -6.26 -3.19 -0.98
N SER A 74 -5.95 -3.66 0.24
CA SER A 74 -6.25 -5.03 0.69
C SER A 74 -7.71 -5.39 0.51
N LYS A 75 -8.65 -4.53 0.96
CA LYS A 75 -10.09 -4.75 0.80
C LYS A 75 -10.49 -4.81 -0.66
N TYR A 76 -9.93 -3.94 -1.50
CA TYR A 76 -10.20 -3.95 -2.93
C TYR A 76 -9.69 -5.24 -3.60
N ILE A 77 -8.45 -5.64 -3.35
CA ILE A 77 -7.88 -6.89 -3.86
C ILE A 77 -8.74 -8.09 -3.46
N LEU A 78 -9.12 -8.18 -2.18
CA LEU A 78 -9.98 -9.26 -1.67
C LEU A 78 -11.39 -9.25 -2.25
N SER A 79 -11.88 -8.11 -2.74
CA SER A 79 -13.17 -8.01 -3.43
C SER A 79 -13.14 -8.62 -4.83
N CYS A 80 -11.96 -8.78 -5.43
CA CYS A 80 -11.80 -9.38 -6.74
C CYS A 80 -12.15 -10.89 -6.69
N PRO A 81 -13.08 -11.38 -7.51
CA PRO A 81 -13.61 -12.74 -7.36
C PRO A 81 -12.60 -13.84 -7.71
N LYS A 82 -11.54 -13.51 -8.42
CA LYS A 82 -10.47 -14.46 -8.82
C LYS A 82 -9.38 -14.62 -7.76
N VAL A 83 -9.38 -13.82 -6.70
CA VAL A 83 -8.38 -13.87 -5.62
C VAL A 83 -8.65 -15.04 -4.70
N LYS A 84 -7.64 -15.89 -4.49
CA LYS A 84 -7.68 -17.05 -3.60
C LYS A 84 -7.15 -16.70 -2.21
N THR A 85 -5.99 -16.04 -2.16
CA THR A 85 -5.36 -15.58 -0.92
C THR A 85 -4.72 -14.20 -1.12
N LEU A 86 -4.61 -13.43 -0.04
CA LEU A 86 -3.83 -12.21 0.02
C LEU A 86 -2.88 -12.27 1.21
N THR A 87 -1.59 -12.11 0.94
CA THR A 87 -0.57 -11.88 1.96
C THR A 87 -0.16 -10.43 1.91
N THR A 88 -0.38 -9.67 2.98
CA THR A 88 0.07 -8.28 3.11
C THR A 88 1.27 -8.22 4.05
N VAL A 89 2.35 -7.59 3.62
CA VAL A 89 3.57 -7.39 4.42
C VAL A 89 3.65 -5.92 4.80
N GLU A 90 3.67 -5.65 6.11
CA GLU A 90 3.74 -4.31 6.69
C GLU A 90 4.90 -4.23 7.67
N ILE A 91 5.79 -3.26 7.47
CA ILE A 91 6.97 -3.08 8.32
C ILE A 91 6.63 -2.50 9.69
N ASN A 92 5.61 -1.66 9.75
CA ASN A 92 5.24 -0.95 10.97
C ASN A 92 4.13 -1.70 11.73
N LYS A 93 4.50 -2.34 12.85
CA LYS A 93 3.54 -3.07 13.71
C LYS A 93 2.43 -2.17 14.26
N ASP A 94 2.70 -0.88 14.46
CA ASP A 94 1.71 0.05 14.99
C ASP A 94 0.64 0.38 13.95
N VAL A 95 1.00 0.40 12.65
CA VAL A 95 0.06 0.49 11.52
C VAL A 95 -0.86 -0.73 11.50
N ILE A 96 -0.30 -1.95 11.66
CA ILE A 96 -1.10 -3.17 11.73
C ILE A 96 -2.13 -3.10 12.87
N GLU A 97 -1.71 -2.60 14.03
CA GLU A 97 -2.58 -2.53 15.19
C GLU A 97 -3.71 -1.51 15.01
N VAL A 98 -3.41 -0.29 14.56
CA VAL A 98 -4.45 0.73 14.35
C VAL A 98 -5.39 0.37 13.20
N GLN A 99 -4.89 -0.28 12.14
CA GLN A 99 -5.73 -0.78 11.05
C GLN A 99 -6.74 -1.82 11.54
N LYS A 100 -6.30 -2.79 12.36
CA LYS A 100 -7.20 -3.78 12.96
C LYS A 100 -8.29 -3.15 13.84
N GLN A 101 -7.98 -2.07 14.55
CA GLN A 101 -8.94 -1.39 15.41
C GLN A 101 -9.91 -0.51 14.63
N ALA A 102 -9.41 0.30 13.69
CA ALA A 102 -10.19 1.33 13.00
C ALA A 102 -10.87 0.83 11.72
N ASN A 103 -10.25 -0.10 10.99
CA ASN A 103 -10.74 -0.56 9.68
C ASN A 103 -10.53 -2.07 9.45
N PRO A 104 -11.00 -2.95 10.36
CA PRO A 104 -10.71 -4.38 10.33
C PRO A 104 -11.08 -5.06 9.01
N ILE A 105 -10.24 -6.01 8.59
CA ILE A 105 -10.48 -6.89 7.45
C ILE A 105 -10.79 -8.29 7.96
N ASN A 106 -12.07 -8.68 7.91
CA ASN A 106 -12.54 -9.97 8.40
C ASN A 106 -12.68 -10.97 7.24
N ASP A 107 -11.60 -11.24 6.53
CA ASP A 107 -11.56 -12.21 5.43
C ASP A 107 -10.52 -13.30 5.74
N LYS A 108 -10.96 -14.57 5.76
CA LYS A 108 -10.10 -15.72 6.04
C LYS A 108 -9.00 -15.94 5.00
N ARG A 109 -9.10 -15.30 3.85
CA ARG A 109 -8.10 -15.36 2.77
C ARG A 109 -6.95 -14.37 3.02
N HIS A 110 -7.09 -13.46 3.99
CA HIS A 110 -6.12 -12.41 4.29
C HIS A 110 -5.16 -12.82 5.39
N LEU A 111 -3.86 -12.68 5.12
CA LEU A 111 -2.78 -12.86 6.09
C LEU A 111 -1.93 -11.59 6.15
N VAL A 112 -1.81 -10.98 7.31
CA VAL A 112 -0.90 -9.84 7.55
C VAL A 112 0.36 -10.32 8.25
N LEU A 113 1.52 -9.97 7.71
CA LEU A 113 2.84 -10.26 8.27
C LEU A 113 3.54 -8.95 8.65
N ASN A 114 4.09 -8.91 9.86
CA ASN A 114 4.95 -7.79 10.25
C ASN A 114 6.40 -8.12 9.85
N ALA A 115 6.86 -7.54 8.75
CA ALA A 115 8.20 -7.75 8.21
C ALA A 115 8.58 -6.61 7.25
N ASP A 116 9.88 -6.51 6.94
CA ASP A 116 10.36 -5.72 5.81
C ASP A 116 9.98 -6.39 4.50
N GLY A 117 9.36 -5.62 3.59
CA GLY A 117 8.83 -6.14 2.32
C GLY A 117 9.91 -6.71 1.40
N LEU A 118 11.04 -6.00 1.23
CA LEU A 118 12.16 -6.48 0.39
C LEU A 118 12.79 -7.73 0.99
N ILE A 119 13.04 -7.74 2.30
CA ILE A 119 13.58 -8.92 2.97
C ILE A 119 12.64 -10.11 2.79
N TYR A 120 11.32 -9.92 2.98
CA TYR A 120 10.33 -10.97 2.75
C TYR A 120 10.37 -11.51 1.34
N MET A 121 10.34 -10.63 0.32
CA MET A 121 10.35 -11.03 -1.09
C MET A 121 11.62 -11.78 -1.48
N TYR A 122 12.78 -11.39 -0.96
CA TYR A 122 14.03 -12.10 -1.23
C TYR A 122 14.18 -13.41 -0.43
N ALA A 123 13.52 -13.53 0.70
CA ALA A 123 13.63 -14.73 1.57
C ALA A 123 12.58 -15.80 1.26
N THR A 124 11.42 -15.42 0.72
CA THR A 124 10.33 -16.37 0.47
C THR A 124 10.56 -17.24 -0.76
N ASP A 125 10.15 -18.52 -0.66
CA ASP A 125 10.05 -19.44 -1.81
C ASP A 125 8.64 -19.43 -2.44
N ARG A 126 7.69 -18.69 -1.82
CA ARG A 126 6.34 -18.55 -2.36
C ARG A 126 6.33 -17.77 -3.66
N LYS A 127 5.40 -18.16 -4.53
CA LYS A 127 5.12 -17.47 -5.79
C LYS A 127 3.71 -16.91 -5.76
N PHE A 128 3.54 -15.80 -6.47
CA PHE A 128 2.28 -15.05 -6.48
C PHE A 128 1.82 -14.80 -7.92
N ASP A 129 0.51 -14.74 -8.10
CA ASP A 129 -0.12 -14.46 -9.38
C ASP A 129 -0.32 -12.95 -9.59
N PHE A 130 -0.33 -12.18 -8.48
CA PHE A 130 -0.42 -10.73 -8.49
C PHE A 130 0.36 -10.13 -7.32
N VAL A 131 1.13 -9.08 -7.59
CA VAL A 131 1.87 -8.32 -6.58
C VAL A 131 1.49 -6.85 -6.67
N PHE A 132 1.14 -6.24 -5.55
CA PHE A 132 0.93 -4.80 -5.42
C PHE A 132 1.92 -4.20 -4.43
N VAL A 133 2.64 -3.15 -4.84
CA VAL A 133 3.64 -2.48 -4.00
C VAL A 133 3.20 -1.04 -3.73
N ASP A 134 2.90 -0.75 -2.47
CA ASP A 134 2.41 0.54 -1.96
C ASP A 134 3.06 0.85 -0.61
N CYS A 135 4.37 1.09 -0.62
CA CYS A 135 5.16 1.32 0.58
C CYS A 135 6.05 2.57 0.50
N TYR A 136 5.75 3.47 -0.41
CA TYR A 136 6.42 4.75 -0.59
C TYR A 136 5.39 5.88 -0.76
N ALA A 137 5.73 7.07 -0.26
CA ALA A 137 4.79 8.21 -0.24
C ALA A 137 4.88 9.11 -1.47
N LEU A 138 6.03 9.08 -2.17
CA LEU A 138 6.32 9.94 -3.33
C LEU A 138 7.11 9.14 -4.36
N ILE A 139 7.05 9.60 -5.61
CA ILE A 139 7.89 9.12 -6.72
C ILE A 139 8.79 10.29 -7.12
N ASP A 140 10.05 10.21 -6.73
CA ASP A 140 11.08 11.22 -6.94
C ASP A 140 12.47 10.57 -7.05
N GLU A 141 13.52 11.39 -7.21
CA GLU A 141 14.90 10.94 -7.32
C GLU A 141 15.37 10.11 -6.11
N GLU A 142 14.85 10.39 -4.91
CA GLU A 142 15.25 9.68 -3.69
C GLU A 142 14.56 8.32 -3.56
N THR A 143 13.32 8.19 -4.02
CA THR A 143 12.50 6.97 -3.88
C THR A 143 12.61 6.02 -5.06
N LEU A 144 12.88 6.49 -6.28
CA LEU A 144 13.02 5.65 -7.48
C LEU A 144 14.00 4.47 -7.31
N PRO A 145 15.18 4.59 -6.68
CA PRO A 145 16.05 3.44 -6.45
C PRO A 145 15.40 2.33 -5.62
N MET A 146 14.66 2.69 -4.58
CA MET A 146 13.92 1.73 -3.75
C MET A 146 12.77 1.09 -4.54
N ILE A 147 12.03 1.86 -5.34
CA ILE A 147 10.98 1.35 -6.22
C ILE A 147 11.55 0.34 -7.23
N ALA A 148 12.73 0.63 -7.80
CA ALA A 148 13.43 -0.29 -8.69
C ALA A 148 13.85 -1.59 -7.98
N ASP A 149 14.23 -1.52 -6.70
CA ASP A 149 14.54 -2.72 -5.90
C ASP A 149 13.28 -3.60 -5.71
N TYR A 150 12.13 -2.99 -5.43
CA TYR A 150 10.85 -3.72 -5.36
C TYR A 150 10.44 -4.33 -6.69
N SER A 151 10.60 -3.60 -7.79
CA SER A 151 10.33 -4.13 -9.13
C SER A 151 11.15 -5.39 -9.42
N ARG A 152 12.48 -5.34 -9.18
CA ARG A 152 13.35 -6.53 -9.31
C ARG A 152 12.95 -7.67 -8.37
N ALA A 153 12.54 -7.37 -7.15
CA ALA A 153 12.07 -8.39 -6.22
C ALA A 153 10.77 -9.05 -6.70
N CYS A 154 9.90 -8.31 -7.40
CA CYS A 154 8.69 -8.87 -8.01
C CYS A 154 9.02 -9.96 -9.04
N GLU A 155 10.04 -9.79 -9.88
CA GLU A 155 10.48 -10.82 -10.84
C GLU A 155 10.80 -12.16 -10.14
N LYS A 156 11.37 -12.08 -8.94
CA LYS A 156 11.69 -13.28 -8.16
C LYS A 156 10.45 -13.99 -7.62
N VAL A 157 9.43 -13.25 -7.20
CA VAL A 157 8.26 -13.84 -6.49
C VAL A 157 7.06 -14.07 -7.38
N LEU A 158 7.05 -13.59 -8.62
CA LEU A 158 5.96 -13.83 -9.57
C LEU A 158 5.96 -15.25 -10.11
N ASN A 159 4.76 -15.77 -10.36
CA ASN A 159 4.52 -16.89 -11.25
C ASN A 159 4.80 -16.47 -12.71
N PRO A 160 5.01 -17.40 -13.66
CA PRO A 160 5.30 -17.06 -15.06
C PRO A 160 4.27 -16.15 -15.73
N ASP A 161 2.98 -16.27 -15.37
CA ASP A 161 1.88 -15.42 -15.87
C ASP A 161 1.39 -14.42 -14.82
N GLY A 162 2.21 -14.15 -13.82
CA GLY A 162 1.92 -13.20 -12.75
C GLY A 162 2.15 -11.77 -13.18
N GLU A 163 1.48 -10.84 -12.52
CA GLU A 163 1.57 -9.42 -12.78
C GLU A 163 1.97 -8.64 -11.52
N ALA A 164 2.75 -7.59 -11.67
CA ALA A 164 3.07 -6.66 -10.59
C ALA A 164 2.66 -5.23 -10.94
N VAL A 165 2.30 -4.48 -9.91
CA VAL A 165 1.91 -3.07 -10.01
C VAL A 165 2.49 -2.32 -8.83
N GLY A 166 3.13 -1.18 -9.09
CA GLY A 166 3.48 -0.21 -8.06
C GLY A 166 2.40 0.87 -7.94
N TRP A 167 2.21 1.37 -6.74
CA TRP A 167 1.38 2.55 -6.51
C TRP A 167 1.92 3.75 -7.27
N PHE A 168 1.06 4.43 -8.01
CA PHE A 168 1.38 5.65 -8.75
C PHE A 168 0.65 6.85 -8.15
N ASP A 169 1.42 7.83 -7.68
CA ASP A 169 0.86 9.11 -7.25
C ASP A 169 0.65 10.03 -8.46
N LYS A 170 -0.57 10.52 -8.65
CA LYS A 170 -0.92 11.48 -9.71
C LYS A 170 -0.19 12.82 -9.58
N ALA A 171 0.35 13.14 -8.40
CA ALA A 171 1.19 14.31 -8.18
C ALA A 171 2.67 14.11 -8.56
N THR A 172 3.03 12.91 -9.05
CA THR A 172 4.39 12.61 -9.53
C THR A 172 4.82 13.61 -10.59
N PRO A 173 6.00 14.25 -10.45
CA PRO A 173 6.54 15.14 -11.47
C PRO A 173 6.70 14.44 -12.82
N GLU A 174 6.38 15.12 -13.91
CA GLU A 174 6.32 14.56 -15.27
C GLU A 174 7.63 13.87 -15.68
N GLU A 175 8.76 14.39 -15.21
CA GLU A 175 10.11 13.83 -15.48
C GLU A 175 10.31 12.41 -14.94
N PHE A 176 9.60 12.00 -13.87
CA PHE A 176 9.73 10.66 -13.27
C PHE A 176 8.67 9.66 -13.75
N VAL A 177 7.61 10.15 -14.41
CA VAL A 177 6.49 9.30 -14.86
C VAL A 177 6.94 8.18 -15.78
N GLY A 178 7.74 8.52 -16.80
CA GLY A 178 8.25 7.54 -17.78
C GLY A 178 9.17 6.49 -17.13
N GLU A 179 10.06 6.91 -16.23
CA GLU A 179 10.96 6.01 -15.52
C GLU A 179 10.19 5.07 -14.60
N PHE A 180 9.21 5.59 -13.85
CA PHE A 180 8.35 4.78 -13.00
C PHE A 180 7.64 3.67 -13.79
N TYR A 181 6.96 3.99 -14.89
CA TYR A 181 6.25 2.98 -15.69
C TYR A 181 7.18 1.94 -16.27
N ASN A 182 8.38 2.32 -16.72
CA ASN A 182 9.39 1.37 -17.23
C ASN A 182 9.80 0.35 -16.16
N LEU A 183 9.84 0.72 -14.89
CA LEU A 183 10.15 -0.20 -13.79
C LEU A 183 9.10 -1.31 -13.63
N TRP A 184 7.84 -1.06 -13.99
CA TRP A 184 6.74 -2.00 -13.80
C TRP A 184 6.36 -2.77 -15.07
N GLU A 185 7.06 -2.58 -16.19
CA GLU A 185 6.96 -3.42 -17.38
C GLU A 185 7.70 -4.75 -17.19
N ILE A 186 7.28 -5.53 -16.19
CA ILE A 186 7.84 -6.85 -15.88
C ILE A 186 7.29 -7.86 -16.88
N LYS A 187 8.19 -8.54 -17.61
CA LYS A 187 7.86 -9.55 -18.63
C LYS A 187 8.03 -10.95 -18.08
#